data_856d383e20f471db5e629612dd8cd8b3
#
_entry.id   856d383e20f471db5e629612dd8cd8b3
#
_cell.length_a   1.000
_cell.length_b   1.000
_cell.length_c   1.000
_cell.angle_alpha   90.00
_cell.angle_beta   90.00
_cell.angle_gamma   90.00
#
_symmetry.space_group_name_H-M   'P 1'
#
loop_
_entity.id
_entity.type
_entity.pdbx_description
1 polymer ?
#
loop_
_entity_poly.entity_id
_entity_poly.type
_entity_poly.pdbx_seq_one_letter_code
_entity_poly.pdbx_strand_id
1 'polypeptide(L)'
;MAGSHIVLTGPECTGKTTLATALARHLGVPSVPEAARLFAERSDTPLSATTVEPIARLAMELQDAAGDGGRSAFVGDTDLVSTVVYARHYYGHCPDWIVAEARARRADLYLLCAPDLPWTPDGVRDRPLQREALFEDFAAELRAMDANVVVITGEGPARTDAALRAVESLAR
;
A
#
# COMPACT_ATOMS: atom_id res chain seq x y z
N MET A 1 11.08 17.67 2.98
CA MET A 1 9.94 16.73 2.86
C MET A 1 9.09 16.67 4.14
N ALA A 2 8.80 17.83 4.77
CA ALA A 2 7.92 17.83 5.93
C ALA A 2 6.49 17.41 5.49
N GLY A 3 5.93 16.41 6.17
CA GLY A 3 4.56 15.96 5.95
C GLY A 3 4.28 15.09 4.72
N SER A 4 5.30 14.67 3.94
CA SER A 4 5.06 13.87 2.73
C SER A 4 4.71 12.42 3.03
N HIS A 5 3.62 11.94 2.45
CA HIS A 5 3.19 10.54 2.54
C HIS A 5 3.57 9.78 1.27
N ILE A 6 4.38 8.74 1.42
CA ILE A 6 4.80 7.85 0.33
C ILE A 6 4.23 6.47 0.62
N VAL A 7 3.53 5.89 -0.34
CA VAL A 7 2.87 4.59 -0.15
C VAL A 7 3.34 3.59 -1.20
N LEU A 8 3.79 2.42 -0.74
CA LEU A 8 4.01 1.24 -1.57
C LEU A 8 2.68 0.52 -1.73
N THR A 9 2.28 0.24 -2.95
CA THR A 9 1.00 -0.44 -3.22
C THR A 9 1.15 -1.45 -4.35
N GLY A 10 0.13 -2.27 -4.57
CA GLY A 10 0.14 -3.32 -5.59
C GLY A 10 -0.14 -4.72 -5.02
N PRO A 11 -0.13 -5.76 -5.87
CA PRO A 11 -0.44 -7.13 -5.50
C PRO A 11 0.49 -7.72 -4.43
N GLU A 12 0.10 -8.86 -3.89
CA GLU A 12 0.95 -9.65 -2.99
C GLU A 12 2.26 -10.11 -3.66
N CYS A 13 3.27 -10.40 -2.84
CA CYS A 13 4.59 -10.90 -3.27
C CYS A 13 5.30 -10.02 -4.31
N THR A 14 5.12 -8.68 -4.22
CA THR A 14 5.79 -7.70 -5.09
C THR A 14 6.91 -6.93 -4.37
N GLY A 15 7.27 -7.34 -3.14
CA GLY A 15 8.38 -6.75 -2.39
C GLY A 15 8.07 -5.42 -1.69
N LYS A 16 6.80 -5.05 -1.53
CA LYS A 16 6.36 -3.79 -0.88
C LYS A 16 6.99 -3.59 0.49
N THR A 17 6.86 -4.57 1.38
CA THR A 17 7.38 -4.48 2.76
C THR A 17 8.88 -4.25 2.81
N THR A 18 9.63 -4.94 1.95
CA THR A 18 11.09 -4.77 1.85
C THR A 18 11.45 -3.36 1.38
N LEU A 19 10.75 -2.86 0.34
CA LEU A 19 10.97 -1.51 -0.17
C LEU A 19 10.53 -0.45 0.84
N ALA A 20 9.37 -0.61 1.50
CA ALA A 20 8.88 0.33 2.52
C ALA A 20 9.90 0.48 3.65
N THR A 21 10.43 -0.64 4.15
CA THR A 21 11.47 -0.63 5.18
C THR A 21 12.76 0.05 4.72
N ALA A 22 13.20 -0.23 3.49
CA ALA A 22 14.41 0.37 2.93
C ALA A 22 14.28 1.87 2.73
N LEU A 23 13.14 2.33 2.16
CA LEU A 23 12.85 3.75 1.95
C LEU A 23 12.70 4.51 3.27
N ALA A 24 11.94 3.98 4.24
CA ALA A 24 11.76 4.60 5.54
C ALA A 24 13.11 4.81 6.26
N ARG A 25 13.98 3.80 6.21
CA ARG A 25 15.35 3.89 6.76
C ARG A 25 16.18 4.95 6.05
N HIS A 26 16.15 4.97 4.70
CA HIS A 26 16.91 5.95 3.92
C HIS A 26 16.47 7.38 4.18
N LEU A 27 15.16 7.60 4.32
CA LEU A 27 14.56 8.92 4.55
C LEU A 27 14.59 9.34 6.03
N GLY A 28 14.88 8.43 6.95
CA GLY A 28 14.83 8.69 8.39
C GLY A 28 13.43 8.97 8.93
N VAL A 29 12.40 8.32 8.35
CA VAL A 29 10.99 8.49 8.70
C VAL A 29 10.37 7.17 9.17
N PRO A 30 9.21 7.21 9.89
CA PRO A 30 8.49 5.99 10.26
C PRO A 30 8.04 5.16 9.04
N SER A 31 8.00 3.83 9.22
CA SER A 31 7.34 2.90 8.31
C SER A 31 6.02 2.45 8.91
N VAL A 32 4.92 2.59 8.18
CA VAL A 32 3.58 2.13 8.57
C VAL A 32 3.36 0.74 8.00
N PRO A 33 3.10 -0.28 8.84
CA PRO A 33 2.92 -1.65 8.39
C PRO A 33 1.58 -1.86 7.68
N GLU A 34 1.46 -2.93 6.89
CA GLU A 34 0.22 -3.35 6.24
C GLU A 34 -0.86 -3.71 7.28
N ALA A 35 -1.96 -2.96 7.30
CA ALA A 35 -3.03 -3.12 8.29
C ALA A 35 -3.71 -4.49 8.21
N ALA A 36 -3.91 -5.04 6.99
CA ALA A 36 -4.54 -6.35 6.81
C ALA A 36 -3.70 -7.48 7.39
N ARG A 37 -2.37 -7.43 7.20
CA ARG A 37 -1.43 -8.39 7.81
C ARG A 37 -1.44 -8.29 9.33
N LEU A 38 -1.32 -7.07 9.84
CA LEU A 38 -1.34 -6.82 11.28
C LEU A 38 -2.66 -7.26 11.94
N PHE A 39 -3.79 -7.07 11.24
CA PHE A 39 -5.08 -7.55 11.68
C PHE A 39 -5.11 -9.08 11.72
N ALA A 40 -4.65 -9.76 10.67
CA ALA A 40 -4.60 -11.23 10.61
C ALA A 40 -3.70 -11.84 11.69
N GLU A 41 -2.58 -11.19 12.02
CA GLU A 41 -1.66 -11.64 13.07
C GLU A 41 -2.23 -11.47 14.50
N ARG A 42 -3.13 -10.49 14.69
CA ARG A 42 -3.71 -10.17 16.02
C ARG A 42 -5.05 -10.82 16.27
N SER A 43 -5.67 -11.37 15.26
CA SER A 43 -7.02 -11.92 15.33
C SER A 43 -7.05 -13.32 14.73
N ASP A 44 -7.77 -14.23 15.39
CA ASP A 44 -8.05 -15.55 14.83
C ASP A 44 -9.13 -15.53 13.74
N THR A 45 -9.56 -14.32 13.32
CA THR A 45 -10.63 -14.15 12.34
C THR A 45 -10.03 -14.12 10.92
N PRO A 46 -10.43 -15.06 10.04
CA PRO A 46 -10.00 -15.04 8.64
C PRO A 46 -10.42 -13.76 7.92
N LEU A 47 -9.63 -13.32 6.96
CA LEU A 47 -9.97 -12.19 6.11
C LEU A 47 -11.26 -12.50 5.31
N SER A 48 -12.22 -11.58 5.37
CA SER A 48 -13.56 -11.74 4.77
C SER A 48 -14.20 -10.37 4.52
N ALA A 49 -15.36 -10.34 3.90
CA ALA A 49 -16.11 -9.10 3.71
C ALA A 49 -16.40 -8.36 5.05
N THR A 50 -16.57 -9.10 6.16
CA THR A 50 -16.86 -8.51 7.47
C THR A 50 -15.64 -7.91 8.15
N THR A 51 -14.42 -8.23 7.70
CA THR A 51 -13.18 -7.67 8.23
C THR A 51 -12.69 -6.44 7.48
N VAL A 52 -13.31 -6.08 6.37
CA VAL A 52 -12.92 -4.91 5.54
C VAL A 52 -12.95 -3.62 6.36
N GLU A 53 -14.05 -3.34 7.07
CA GLU A 53 -14.18 -2.12 7.87
C GLU A 53 -13.20 -2.06 9.06
N PRO A 54 -13.07 -3.12 9.89
CA PRO A 54 -12.03 -3.15 10.93
C PRO A 54 -10.61 -2.90 10.41
N ILE A 55 -10.25 -3.49 9.26
CA ILE A 55 -8.94 -3.28 8.63
C ILE A 55 -8.78 -1.83 8.16
N ALA A 56 -9.81 -1.25 7.54
CA ALA A 56 -9.78 0.15 7.13
C ALA A 56 -9.56 1.10 8.31
N ARG A 57 -10.26 0.89 9.44
CA ARG A 57 -10.08 1.69 10.66
C ARG A 57 -8.67 1.56 11.21
N LEU A 58 -8.14 0.35 11.28
CA LEU A 58 -6.76 0.11 11.71
C LEU A 58 -5.74 0.82 10.80
N ALA A 59 -5.95 0.79 9.46
CA ALA A 59 -5.08 1.49 8.53
C ALA A 59 -5.05 3.00 8.79
N MET A 60 -6.21 3.61 9.04
CA MET A 60 -6.32 5.03 9.37
C MET A 60 -5.62 5.37 10.70
N GLU A 61 -5.83 4.57 11.74
CA GLU A 61 -5.18 4.75 13.05
C GLU A 61 -3.66 4.70 12.95
N LEU A 62 -3.12 3.74 12.17
CA LEU A 62 -1.68 3.61 11.96
C LEU A 62 -1.10 4.80 11.20
N GLN A 63 -1.79 5.29 10.16
CA GLN A 63 -1.38 6.46 9.41
C GLN A 63 -1.43 7.73 10.25
N ASP A 64 -2.51 7.93 11.01
CA ASP A 64 -2.68 9.11 11.87
C ASP A 64 -1.60 9.16 12.96
N ALA A 65 -1.26 8.00 13.54
CA ALA A 65 -0.18 7.91 14.52
C ALA A 65 1.20 8.22 13.92
N ALA A 66 1.49 7.75 12.70
CA ALA A 66 2.77 7.99 12.04
C ALA A 66 2.89 9.43 11.50
N GLY A 67 1.79 9.97 10.96
CA GLY A 67 1.74 11.28 10.34
C GLY A 67 1.65 12.45 11.32
N ASP A 68 1.46 12.21 12.62
CA ASP A 68 1.28 13.25 13.66
C ASP A 68 0.28 14.34 13.21
N GLY A 69 -0.88 13.91 12.72
CA GLY A 69 -1.92 14.81 12.20
C GLY A 69 -1.51 15.54 10.92
N GLY A 70 -0.72 14.91 10.05
CA GLY A 70 -0.27 15.47 8.75
C GLY A 70 1.00 16.34 8.83
N ARG A 71 1.68 16.39 10.00
CA ARG A 71 2.91 17.17 10.18
C ARG A 71 4.18 16.39 9.88
N SER A 72 4.12 15.07 9.98
CA SER A 72 5.28 14.19 9.83
C SER A 72 5.20 13.36 8.57
N ALA A 73 6.34 13.19 7.89
CA ALA A 73 6.46 12.28 6.76
C ALA A 73 6.48 10.82 7.23
N PHE A 74 5.95 9.91 6.43
CA PHE A 74 6.08 8.47 6.63
C PHE A 74 6.07 7.70 5.31
N VAL A 75 6.51 6.44 5.37
CA VAL A 75 6.38 5.47 4.28
C VAL A 75 5.38 4.39 4.68
N GLY A 76 4.31 4.22 3.92
CA GLY A 76 3.29 3.18 4.13
C GLY A 76 3.58 1.91 3.34
N ASP A 77 3.54 0.74 4.01
CA ASP A 77 3.36 -0.55 3.35
C ASP A 77 1.87 -0.76 3.18
N THR A 78 1.34 -0.28 2.06
CA THR A 78 -0.06 -0.12 1.71
C THR A 78 -0.81 1.01 2.48
N ASP A 79 -2.04 1.25 2.05
CA ASP A 79 -2.99 2.19 2.64
C ASP A 79 -4.45 1.76 2.37
N LEU A 80 -5.41 2.69 2.52
CA LEU A 80 -6.83 2.45 2.24
C LEU A 80 -7.13 2.06 0.78
N VAL A 81 -6.30 2.50 -0.19
CA VAL A 81 -6.45 2.10 -1.60
C VAL A 81 -6.34 0.58 -1.72
N SER A 82 -5.40 -0.03 -0.99
CA SER A 82 -5.26 -1.47 -0.92
C SER A 82 -6.54 -2.14 -0.38
N THR A 83 -7.13 -1.59 0.68
CA THR A 83 -8.41 -2.08 1.23
C THR A 83 -9.54 -1.99 0.20
N VAL A 84 -9.65 -0.88 -0.53
CA VAL A 84 -10.67 -0.68 -1.58
C VAL A 84 -10.51 -1.71 -2.69
N VAL A 85 -9.30 -1.86 -3.22
CA VAL A 85 -9.02 -2.78 -4.34
C VAL A 85 -9.30 -4.22 -3.93
N TYR A 86 -8.78 -4.68 -2.81
CA TYR A 86 -9.00 -6.05 -2.35
C TYR A 86 -10.46 -6.33 -1.98
N ALA A 87 -11.19 -5.37 -1.37
CA ALA A 87 -12.60 -5.53 -1.05
C ALA A 87 -13.44 -5.72 -2.32
N ARG A 88 -13.21 -4.92 -3.35
CA ARG A 88 -13.91 -5.04 -4.64
C ARG A 88 -13.52 -6.32 -5.38
N HIS A 89 -12.24 -6.66 -5.40
CA HIS A 89 -11.73 -7.82 -6.11
C HIS A 89 -12.26 -9.14 -5.53
N TYR A 90 -12.23 -9.28 -4.20
CA TYR A 90 -12.60 -10.55 -3.55
C TYR A 90 -14.07 -10.64 -3.13
N TYR A 91 -14.70 -9.51 -2.83
CA TYR A 91 -16.06 -9.48 -2.28
C TYR A 91 -17.04 -8.72 -3.16
N GLY A 92 -16.58 -8.13 -4.28
CA GLY A 92 -17.42 -7.41 -5.24
C GLY A 92 -17.88 -6.03 -4.78
N HIS A 93 -17.58 -5.63 -3.54
CA HIS A 93 -18.03 -4.37 -2.95
C HIS A 93 -17.05 -3.84 -1.92
N CYS A 94 -16.96 -2.50 -1.82
CA CYS A 94 -16.28 -1.79 -0.74
C CYS A 94 -17.24 -0.72 -0.21
N PRO A 95 -17.39 -0.55 1.12
CA PRO A 95 -18.20 0.52 1.69
C PRO A 95 -17.80 1.90 1.20
N ASP A 96 -18.78 2.73 0.85
CA ASP A 96 -18.56 4.06 0.23
C ASP A 96 -17.72 4.98 1.11
N TRP A 97 -17.83 4.89 2.43
CA TRP A 97 -17.05 5.69 3.34
C TRP A 97 -15.56 5.37 3.25
N ILE A 98 -15.17 4.09 3.02
CA ILE A 98 -13.77 3.69 2.85
C ILE A 98 -13.21 4.27 1.56
N VAL A 99 -14.01 4.23 0.48
CA VAL A 99 -13.64 4.84 -0.81
C VAL A 99 -13.43 6.36 -0.66
N ALA A 100 -14.32 7.02 0.08
CA ALA A 100 -14.21 8.46 0.35
C ALA A 100 -12.96 8.79 1.17
N GLU A 101 -12.67 8.03 2.23
CA GLU A 101 -11.48 8.20 3.06
C GLU A 101 -10.19 7.91 2.29
N ALA A 102 -10.17 6.86 1.43
CA ALA A 102 -9.02 6.58 0.57
C ALA A 102 -8.66 7.78 -0.33
N ARG A 103 -9.68 8.46 -0.87
CA ARG A 103 -9.48 9.66 -1.68
C ARG A 103 -9.04 10.87 -0.85
N ALA A 104 -9.65 11.07 0.31
CA ALA A 104 -9.32 12.19 1.20
C ALA A 104 -7.90 12.09 1.77
N ARG A 105 -7.42 10.87 2.00
CA ARG A 105 -6.09 10.57 2.58
C ARG A 105 -5.06 10.16 1.52
N ARG A 106 -5.30 10.49 0.25
CA ARG A 106 -4.41 10.17 -0.86
C ARG A 106 -2.97 10.57 -0.55
N ALA A 107 -2.04 9.64 -0.79
CA ALA A 107 -0.62 9.89 -0.64
C ALA A 107 -0.07 10.90 -1.67
N ASP A 108 1.03 11.55 -1.34
CA ASP A 108 1.74 12.46 -2.26
C ASP A 108 2.42 11.68 -3.40
N LEU A 109 2.80 10.42 -3.13
CA LEU A 109 3.39 9.52 -4.13
C LEU A 109 2.99 8.08 -3.83
N TYR A 110 2.49 7.39 -4.85
CA TYR A 110 2.32 5.94 -4.85
C TYR A 110 3.42 5.27 -5.66
N LEU A 111 4.06 4.29 -5.05
CA LEU A 111 4.98 3.37 -5.72
C LEU A 111 4.23 2.06 -6.00
N LEU A 112 3.70 1.93 -7.21
CA LEU A 112 2.94 0.76 -7.64
C LEU A 112 3.89 -0.37 -8.03
N CYS A 113 4.02 -1.38 -7.18
CA CYS A 113 4.93 -2.48 -7.34
C CYS A 113 4.40 -3.50 -8.35
N ALA A 114 5.10 -3.68 -9.47
CA ALA A 114 4.74 -4.65 -10.50
C ALA A 114 4.89 -6.10 -10.02
N PRO A 115 4.06 -7.04 -10.52
CA PRO A 115 4.09 -8.46 -10.16
C PRO A 115 5.17 -9.26 -10.92
N ASP A 116 6.34 -8.66 -11.13
CA ASP A 116 7.48 -9.20 -11.87
C ASP A 116 8.47 -10.00 -10.99
N LEU A 117 8.23 -10.08 -9.68
CA LEU A 117 8.99 -10.95 -8.79
C LEU A 117 8.40 -12.36 -8.74
N PRO A 118 9.24 -13.41 -8.50
CA PRO A 118 8.74 -14.75 -8.25
C PRO A 118 7.70 -14.74 -7.10
N TRP A 119 6.65 -15.52 -7.29
CA TRP A 119 5.67 -15.69 -6.24
C TRP A 119 6.18 -16.63 -5.15
N THR A 120 5.95 -16.27 -3.90
CA THR A 120 6.22 -17.10 -2.72
C THR A 120 5.01 -17.08 -1.80
N PRO A 121 4.58 -18.23 -1.23
CA PRO A 121 3.47 -18.27 -0.27
C PRO A 121 3.76 -17.35 0.93
N ASP A 122 2.82 -16.48 1.29
CA ASP A 122 2.94 -15.63 2.48
C ASP A 122 1.91 -15.98 3.58
N GLY A 123 1.08 -17.00 3.32
CA GLY A 123 0.09 -17.52 4.26
C GLY A 123 -1.14 -16.64 4.48
N VAL A 124 -1.21 -15.48 3.87
CA VAL A 124 -2.33 -14.52 4.02
C VAL A 124 -3.17 -14.43 2.75
N ARG A 125 -2.53 -14.43 1.58
CA ARG A 125 -3.18 -14.30 0.27
C ARG A 125 -2.45 -15.18 -0.74
N ASP A 126 -2.99 -16.37 -1.00
CA ASP A 126 -2.35 -17.38 -1.84
C ASP A 126 -3.06 -17.52 -3.19
N ARG A 127 -3.04 -16.47 -4.04
CA ARG A 127 -3.67 -16.48 -5.36
C ARG A 127 -2.72 -16.00 -6.46
N PRO A 128 -1.67 -16.76 -6.78
CA PRO A 128 -0.61 -16.33 -7.71
C PRO A 128 -1.13 -15.95 -9.09
N LEU A 129 -2.22 -16.58 -9.56
CA LEU A 129 -2.79 -16.33 -10.89
C LEU A 129 -3.59 -15.02 -11.02
N GLN A 130 -3.83 -14.32 -9.92
CA GLN A 130 -4.62 -13.08 -9.91
C GLN A 130 -3.77 -11.82 -9.80
N ARG A 131 -2.44 -11.94 -9.68
CA ARG A 131 -1.55 -10.80 -9.44
C ARG A 131 -1.58 -9.76 -10.56
N GLU A 132 -1.67 -10.19 -11.82
CA GLU A 132 -1.76 -9.28 -12.96
C GLU A 132 -3.10 -8.55 -12.98
N ALA A 133 -4.20 -9.26 -12.76
CA ALA A 133 -5.52 -8.63 -12.66
C ALA A 133 -5.59 -7.63 -11.50
N LEU A 134 -5.05 -7.99 -10.32
CA LEU A 134 -4.94 -7.08 -9.18
C LEU A 134 -4.07 -5.87 -9.49
N PHE A 135 -2.97 -6.02 -10.21
CA PHE A 135 -2.13 -4.90 -10.61
C PHE A 135 -2.91 -3.90 -11.47
N GLU A 136 -3.71 -4.37 -12.42
CA GLU A 136 -4.57 -3.52 -13.23
C GLU A 136 -5.68 -2.84 -12.40
N ASP A 137 -6.27 -3.56 -11.42
CA ASP A 137 -7.25 -3.01 -10.49
C ASP A 137 -6.63 -1.87 -9.65
N PHE A 138 -5.40 -2.04 -9.14
CA PHE A 138 -4.65 -0.99 -8.44
C PHE A 138 -4.38 0.20 -9.35
N ALA A 139 -3.89 -0.04 -10.57
CA ALA A 139 -3.60 1.03 -11.53
C ALA A 139 -4.87 1.82 -11.90
N ALA A 140 -6.00 1.14 -12.06
CA ALA A 140 -7.28 1.76 -12.36
C ALA A 140 -7.79 2.62 -11.20
N GLU A 141 -7.74 2.12 -9.95
CA GLU A 141 -8.16 2.88 -8.77
C GLU A 141 -7.30 4.13 -8.55
N LEU A 142 -5.98 4.00 -8.64
CA LEU A 142 -5.06 5.12 -8.50
C LEU A 142 -5.27 6.18 -9.59
N ARG A 143 -5.54 5.77 -10.83
CA ARG A 143 -5.88 6.67 -11.94
C ARG A 143 -7.21 7.39 -11.69
N ALA A 144 -8.22 6.68 -11.18
CA ALA A 144 -9.53 7.26 -10.84
C ALA A 144 -9.46 8.30 -9.71
N MET A 145 -8.41 8.25 -8.90
CA MET A 145 -8.13 9.21 -7.82
C MET A 145 -7.22 10.36 -8.26
N ASP A 146 -6.78 10.40 -9.52
CA ASP A 146 -5.77 11.34 -10.01
C ASP A 146 -4.51 11.35 -9.12
N ALA A 147 -4.05 10.15 -8.75
CA ALA A 147 -2.92 9.98 -7.86
C ALA A 147 -1.58 10.13 -8.62
N ASN A 148 -0.56 10.65 -7.94
CA ASN A 148 0.81 10.64 -8.45
C ASN A 148 1.39 9.23 -8.29
N VAL A 149 1.67 8.54 -9.40
CA VAL A 149 2.04 7.12 -9.42
C VAL A 149 3.32 6.90 -10.21
N VAL A 150 4.23 6.14 -9.62
CA VAL A 150 5.39 5.58 -10.31
C VAL A 150 5.34 4.06 -10.22
N VAL A 151 5.39 3.39 -11.37
CA VAL A 151 5.47 1.92 -11.41
C VAL A 151 6.89 1.48 -11.11
N ILE A 152 7.03 0.55 -10.15
CA ILE A 152 8.31 -0.02 -9.74
C ILE A 152 8.45 -1.43 -10.29
N THR A 153 9.47 -1.64 -11.11
CA THR A 153 9.81 -2.92 -11.75
C THR A 153 11.21 -3.38 -11.38
N GLY A 154 11.58 -4.60 -11.80
CA GLY A 154 12.90 -5.20 -11.57
C GLY A 154 13.01 -5.89 -10.22
N GLU A 155 14.20 -6.33 -9.86
CA GLU A 155 14.46 -7.09 -8.64
C GLU A 155 15.71 -6.60 -7.91
N GLY A 156 15.85 -6.99 -6.64
CA GLY A 156 17.03 -6.71 -5.83
C GLY A 156 17.36 -5.22 -5.71
N PRO A 157 18.66 -4.85 -5.77
CA PRO A 157 19.11 -3.46 -5.63
C PRO A 157 18.53 -2.52 -6.68
N ALA A 158 18.37 -2.98 -7.93
CA ALA A 158 17.84 -2.14 -9.00
C ALA A 158 16.40 -1.66 -8.72
N ARG A 159 15.59 -2.51 -8.10
CA ARG A 159 14.22 -2.18 -7.67
C ARG A 159 14.23 -1.12 -6.57
N THR A 160 15.13 -1.27 -5.60
CA THR A 160 15.30 -0.28 -4.52
C THR A 160 15.77 1.06 -5.06
N ASP A 161 16.75 1.07 -5.96
CA ASP A 161 17.25 2.30 -6.60
C ASP A 161 16.18 3.01 -7.43
N ALA A 162 15.31 2.25 -8.12
CA ALA A 162 14.19 2.82 -8.85
C ALA A 162 13.20 3.53 -7.90
N ALA A 163 12.88 2.92 -6.76
CA ALA A 163 12.02 3.50 -5.75
C ALA A 163 12.64 4.77 -5.12
N LEU A 164 13.94 4.75 -4.81
CA LEU A 164 14.66 5.91 -4.28
C LEU A 164 14.64 7.10 -5.27
N ARG A 165 14.93 6.85 -6.55
CA ARG A 165 14.86 7.90 -7.59
C ARG A 165 13.47 8.50 -7.72
N ALA A 166 12.41 7.69 -7.62
CA ALA A 166 11.03 8.18 -7.66
C ALA A 166 10.74 9.13 -6.50
N VAL A 167 11.19 8.78 -5.29
CA VAL A 167 11.02 9.62 -4.09
C VAL A 167 11.84 10.91 -4.18
N GLU A 168 13.07 10.86 -4.67
CA GLU A 168 13.92 12.04 -4.86
C GLU A 168 13.32 13.03 -5.87
N SER A 169 12.58 12.53 -6.87
CA SER A 169 11.91 13.38 -7.84
C SER A 169 10.72 14.15 -7.26
N LEU A 170 10.09 13.65 -6.19
CA LEU A 170 9.01 14.35 -5.48
C LEU A 170 9.53 15.57 -4.69
N ALA A 171 10.80 15.57 -4.29
CA ALA A 171 11.40 16.62 -3.49
C ALA A 171 11.88 17.84 -4.30
N ARG A 172 11.78 17.79 -5.64
CA ARG A 172 12.20 18.87 -6.56
C ARG A 172 11.02 19.70 -7.02
#